data_fe68838151d9b154c41e28b260dcde30
#
_entry.id   fe68838151d9b154c41e28b260dcde30
#
_cell.length_a   1.000
_cell.length_b   1.000
_cell.length_c   1.000
_cell.angle_alpha   90.00
_cell.angle_beta   90.00
_cell.angle_gamma   90.00
#
_symmetry.space_group_name_H-M   'P 1'
#
loop_
_entity.id
_entity.type
_entity.pdbx_description
1 polymer ?
#
loop_
_entity_poly.entity_id
_entity_poly.type
_entity_poly.pdbx_seq_one_letter_code
_entity_poly.pdbx_strand_id
1 'polypeptide(L)'
;MLARNWRCQAGELDLVVAHGRTVIFCEVKTRTSDLFGLPAEAVTPAKQARIRRLAARWLSEEAKGRAGEIRFDVAAILAGEVQVLEGAF
;
A
#
# COMPACT_ATOMS: atom_id res chain seq x y z
N MET A 1 3.93 6.44 -11.24
CA MET A 1 3.23 5.24 -10.75
C MET A 1 3.83 4.01 -11.41
N LEU A 2 4.22 3.03 -10.62
CA LEU A 2 4.83 1.81 -11.15
C LEU A 2 3.79 0.72 -11.45
N ALA A 3 2.73 0.62 -10.64
CA ALA A 3 1.66 -0.34 -10.84
C ALA A 3 0.39 0.11 -10.16
N ARG A 4 -0.73 -0.34 -10.69
CA ARG A 4 -2.06 -0.10 -10.13
C ARG A 4 -2.86 -1.39 -10.27
N ASN A 5 -3.49 -1.80 -9.16
CA ASN A 5 -4.30 -3.03 -9.13
C ASN A 5 -3.52 -4.25 -9.62
N TRP A 6 -2.27 -4.36 -9.17
CA TRP A 6 -1.43 -5.50 -9.52
C TRP A 6 -1.90 -6.75 -8.81
N ARG A 7 -2.10 -7.82 -9.56
CA ARG A 7 -2.67 -9.07 -9.04
C ARG A 7 -1.75 -10.24 -9.25
N CYS A 8 -1.80 -11.18 -8.30
CA CYS A 8 -1.20 -12.48 -8.43
C CYS A 8 -2.05 -13.49 -7.65
N GLN A 9 -1.62 -14.75 -7.61
CA GLN A 9 -2.38 -15.78 -6.90
C GLN A 9 -2.53 -15.49 -5.41
N ALA A 10 -1.59 -14.75 -4.81
CA ALA A 10 -1.61 -14.44 -3.39
C ALA A 10 -2.52 -13.24 -3.04
N GLY A 11 -2.96 -12.46 -4.03
CA GLY A 11 -3.81 -11.30 -3.79
C GLY A 11 -3.50 -10.14 -4.71
N GLU A 12 -3.81 -8.93 -4.26
CA GLU A 12 -3.70 -7.72 -5.05
C GLU A 12 -3.01 -6.60 -4.27
N LEU A 13 -2.16 -5.82 -4.96
CA LEU A 13 -1.61 -4.57 -4.48
C LEU A 13 -2.37 -3.42 -5.15
N ASP A 14 -2.88 -2.46 -4.34
CA ASP A 14 -3.66 -1.36 -4.88
C ASP A 14 -2.83 -0.40 -5.72
N LEU A 15 -1.77 0.14 -5.15
CA LEU A 15 -0.89 1.07 -5.83
C LEU A 15 0.56 0.79 -5.47
N VAL A 16 1.43 0.89 -6.47
CA VAL A 16 2.88 0.89 -6.27
C VAL A 16 3.42 2.13 -6.96
N VAL A 17 4.05 3.01 -6.20
CA VAL A 17 4.60 4.26 -6.73
C VAL A 17 6.07 4.39 -6.35
N ALA A 18 6.79 5.22 -7.09
CA ALA A 18 8.18 5.51 -6.79
C ALA A 18 8.34 6.99 -6.48
N HIS A 19 9.18 7.28 -5.49
CA HIS A 19 9.62 8.63 -5.19
C HIS A 19 11.13 8.57 -4.95
N GLY A 20 11.89 9.06 -5.91
CA GLY A 20 13.34 8.86 -5.90
C GLY A 20 13.67 7.37 -5.96
N ARG A 21 14.42 6.87 -4.98
CA ARG A 21 14.78 5.45 -4.89
C ARG A 21 13.87 4.66 -3.97
N THR A 22 12.84 5.31 -3.42
CA THR A 22 11.89 4.67 -2.54
C THR A 22 10.73 4.12 -3.35
N VAL A 23 10.38 2.85 -3.16
CA VAL A 23 9.19 2.23 -3.70
C VAL A 23 8.13 2.19 -2.60
N ILE A 24 6.96 2.72 -2.90
CA ILE A 24 5.88 2.89 -1.93
C ILE A 24 4.71 1.99 -2.33
N PHE A 25 4.33 1.11 -1.41
CA PHE A 25 3.15 0.25 -1.56
C PHE A 25 2.01 0.90 -0.78
N CYS A 26 1.01 1.41 -1.49
CA CYS A 26 -0.08 2.17 -0.90
C CYS A 26 -1.37 1.37 -0.92
N GLU A 27 -1.94 1.13 0.25
CA GLU A 27 -3.25 0.50 0.41
C GLU A 27 -4.30 1.60 0.42
N VAL A 28 -5.30 1.48 -0.46
CA VAL A 28 -6.38 2.47 -0.57
C VAL A 28 -7.60 1.98 0.19
N LYS A 29 -8.12 2.81 1.09
CA LYS A 29 -9.32 2.53 1.88
C LYS A 29 -10.35 3.61 1.68
N THR A 30 -11.53 3.23 1.23
CA THR A 30 -12.69 4.14 1.15
C THR A 30 -13.52 3.98 2.42
N ARG A 31 -13.84 5.10 3.05
CA ARG A 31 -14.61 5.13 4.28
C ARG A 31 -15.89 5.93 4.07
N THR A 32 -16.97 5.49 4.70
CA THR A 32 -18.24 6.21 4.69
C THR A 32 -18.40 7.08 5.93
N SER A 33 -17.56 6.87 6.94
CA SER A 33 -17.61 7.57 8.22
C SER A 33 -16.25 7.54 8.88
N ASP A 34 -15.91 8.59 9.63
CA ASP A 34 -14.68 8.67 10.42
C ASP A 34 -14.81 8.03 11.82
N LEU A 35 -15.92 7.34 12.08
CA LEU A 35 -16.16 6.69 13.37
C LEU A 35 -15.29 5.45 13.60
N PHE A 36 -14.57 5.00 12.59
CA PHE A 36 -13.85 3.73 12.62
C PHE A 36 -12.34 3.87 12.86
N GLY A 37 -11.93 4.99 13.42
CA GLY A 37 -10.54 5.18 13.83
C GLY A 37 -9.63 5.74 12.76
N LEU A 38 -8.33 5.66 13.01
CA LEU A 38 -7.32 6.23 12.13
C LEU A 38 -7.11 5.36 10.89
N PRO A 39 -6.64 5.93 9.76
CA PRO A 39 -6.39 5.16 8.54
C PRO A 39 -5.52 3.93 8.75
N ALA A 40 -4.48 4.02 9.58
CA ALA A 40 -3.60 2.90 9.86
C ALA A 40 -4.32 1.71 10.51
N GLU A 41 -5.38 1.98 11.31
CA GLU A 41 -6.15 0.94 11.98
C GLU A 41 -7.03 0.16 11.01
N ALA A 42 -7.21 0.68 9.79
CA ALA A 42 -7.98 -0.02 8.75
C ALA A 42 -7.24 -1.23 8.19
N VAL A 43 -5.93 -1.33 8.43
CA VAL A 43 -5.11 -2.42 7.93
C VAL A 43 -4.68 -3.30 9.10
N THR A 44 -5.33 -4.45 9.23
CA THR A 44 -5.07 -5.40 10.31
C THR A 44 -3.68 -6.01 10.20
N PRO A 45 -3.12 -6.57 11.30
CA PRO A 45 -1.82 -7.25 11.23
C PRO A 45 -1.79 -8.37 10.18
N ALA A 46 -2.87 -9.11 10.00
CA ALA A 46 -2.96 -10.14 8.97
C ALA A 46 -2.88 -9.55 7.56
N LYS A 47 -3.55 -8.43 7.35
CA LYS A 47 -3.50 -7.70 6.08
C LYS A 47 -2.12 -7.12 5.82
N GLN A 48 -1.49 -6.54 6.85
CA GLN A 48 -0.13 -6.02 6.75
C GLN A 48 0.84 -7.12 6.30
N ALA A 49 0.75 -8.29 6.91
CA ALA A 49 1.60 -9.42 6.56
C ALA A 49 1.38 -9.86 5.11
N ARG A 50 0.11 -9.88 4.66
CA ARG A 50 -0.21 -10.22 3.27
C ARG A 50 0.35 -9.19 2.29
N ILE A 51 0.20 -7.91 2.60
CA ILE A 51 0.71 -6.84 1.75
C ILE A 51 2.23 -6.91 1.67
N ARG A 52 2.92 -7.21 2.77
CA ARG A 52 4.37 -7.38 2.77
C ARG A 52 4.82 -8.54 1.90
N ARG A 53 4.09 -9.66 1.91
CA ARG A 53 4.39 -10.79 1.03
C ARG A 53 4.18 -10.44 -0.43
N LEU A 54 3.08 -9.74 -0.73
CA LEU A 54 2.80 -9.28 -2.09
C LEU A 54 3.86 -8.29 -2.58
N ALA A 55 4.30 -7.39 -1.71
CA ALA A 55 5.33 -6.43 -2.02
C ALA A 55 6.66 -7.12 -2.32
N ALA A 56 7.03 -8.12 -1.53
CA ALA A 56 8.24 -8.89 -1.78
C ALA A 56 8.19 -9.58 -3.14
N ARG A 57 7.06 -10.13 -3.50
CA ARG A 57 6.87 -10.76 -4.80
C ARG A 57 6.97 -9.75 -5.94
N TRP A 58 6.31 -8.60 -5.78
CA TRP A 58 6.38 -7.54 -6.78
C TRP A 58 7.82 -7.06 -6.99
N LEU A 59 8.54 -6.85 -5.89
CA LEU A 59 9.94 -6.41 -5.95
C LEU A 59 10.82 -7.43 -6.69
N SER A 60 10.59 -8.71 -6.44
CA SER A 60 11.32 -9.77 -7.10
C SER A 60 11.02 -9.85 -8.59
N GLU A 61 9.74 -9.74 -8.97
CA GLU A 61 9.32 -9.94 -10.35
C GLU A 61 9.46 -8.68 -11.21
N GLU A 62 9.15 -7.52 -10.64
CA GLU A 62 9.04 -6.28 -11.40
C GLU A 62 10.21 -5.32 -11.20
N ALA A 63 10.69 -5.18 -9.98
CA ALA A 63 11.78 -4.24 -9.67
C ALA A 63 13.15 -4.86 -9.86
N LYS A 64 13.27 -6.18 -9.76
CA LYS A 64 14.51 -6.92 -9.98
C LYS A 64 15.70 -6.35 -9.19
N GLY A 65 15.45 -6.00 -7.92
CA GLY A 65 16.48 -5.49 -7.04
C GLY A 65 16.85 -4.03 -7.21
N ARG A 66 16.07 -3.26 -7.97
CA ARG A 66 16.37 -1.84 -8.22
C ARG A 66 15.89 -0.89 -7.12
N ALA A 67 15.05 -1.36 -6.22
CA ALA A 67 14.53 -0.51 -5.15
C ALA A 67 15.61 -0.22 -4.12
N GLY A 68 15.78 1.05 -3.76
CA GLY A 68 16.69 1.45 -2.69
C GLY A 68 16.04 1.25 -1.34
N GLU A 69 14.83 1.79 -1.16
CA GLU A 69 14.05 1.67 0.06
C GLU A 69 12.63 1.30 -0.29
N ILE A 70 11.90 0.75 0.68
CA ILE A 70 10.48 0.47 0.53
C ILE A 70 9.72 1.14 1.69
N ARG A 71 8.46 1.50 1.41
CA ARG A 71 7.59 2.12 2.39
C ARG A 71 6.17 1.64 2.16
N PHE A 72 5.41 1.48 3.24
CA PHE A 72 4.00 1.07 3.19
C PHE A 72 3.14 2.22 3.67
N ASP A 73 2.26 2.72 2.80
CA ASP A 73 1.37 3.83 3.09
C ASP A 73 -0.08 3.36 3.07
N VAL A 74 -0.94 4.11 3.74
CA VAL A 74 -2.39 3.93 3.67
C VAL A 74 -3.00 5.24 3.21
N ALA A 75 -3.78 5.19 2.15
CA ALA A 75 -4.57 6.32 1.67
C ALA A 75 -6.03 6.08 2.01
N ALA A 76 -6.60 6.92 2.87
CA ALA A 76 -8.00 6.84 3.26
C ALA A 76 -8.79 7.91 2.52
N ILE A 77 -9.89 7.50 1.93
CA ILE A 77 -10.80 8.40 1.20
C ILE A 77 -12.08 8.48 2.00
N LEU A 78 -12.43 9.70 2.44
CA LEU A 78 -13.62 9.96 3.21
C LEU A 78 -14.29 11.24 2.68
N ALA A 79 -15.55 11.13 2.27
CA ALA A 79 -16.32 12.26 1.77
C ALA A 79 -15.60 13.05 0.66
N GLY A 80 -14.89 12.36 -0.22
CA GLY A 80 -14.17 12.97 -1.33
C GLY A 80 -12.79 13.52 -0.95
N GLU A 81 -12.42 13.48 0.32
CA GLU A 81 -11.10 13.91 0.77
C GLU A 81 -10.16 12.71 0.90
N VAL A 82 -8.90 12.91 0.54
CA VAL A 82 -7.88 11.88 0.64
C VAL A 82 -6.92 12.24 1.78
N GLN A 83 -6.74 11.30 2.70
CA GLN A 83 -5.77 11.42 3.77
C GLN A 83 -4.75 10.30 3.63
N VAL A 84 -3.48 10.67 3.51
CA VAL A 84 -2.41 9.69 3.34
C VAL A 84 -1.60 9.60 4.62
N LEU A 85 -1.44 8.38 5.11
CA LEU A 85 -0.57 8.09 6.25
C LEU A 85 0.67 7.39 5.72
N GLU A 86 1.78 8.11 5.69
CA GLU A 86 3.05 7.58 5.22
C GLU A 86 3.70 6.70 6.28
N GLY A 87 4.33 5.62 5.84
CA GLY A 87 5.00 4.70 6.75
C GLY A 87 4.03 4.10 7.77
N ALA A 88 2.84 3.71 7.32
CA ALA A 88 1.77 3.25 8.20
C ALA A 88 2.09 1.91 8.89
N PHE A 89 2.94 1.09 8.29
CA PHE A 89 3.32 -0.21 8.87
C PHE A 89 4.62 -0.81 8.31
#